data_191da8a486a3be48ae5852c2e0124132
#
_entry.id   191da8a486a3be48ae5852c2e0124132
#
_cell.length_a   1.000
_cell.length_b   1.000
_cell.length_c   1.000
_cell.angle_alpha   90.00
_cell.angle_beta   90.00
_cell.angle_gamma   90.00
#
_symmetry.space_group_name_H-M   'P 1'
#
loop_
_entity.id
_entity.type
_entity.pdbx_description
1 polymer ?
#
loop_
_entity_poly.entity_id
_entity_poly.type
_entity_poly.pdbx_seq_one_letter_code
_entity_poly.pdbx_strand_id
1 'polypeptide(L)'
;IRACKAKYVLGLTATATRKDGHHPIIFMQCGPIRYKVDAKKQALLRPFNHKVVLKNTGFSLQTAIEQKPSISQIYSEITNDGKRNRLIIEDVLQSLKSGSSPLILTQRKEHAAFFEQYLSQFCRNVIVMVGGQNTKKRAEIKLKLETISDCEERVIIATGSYIGEGFDDKRLDTLFLTMPISWHGTLTQYAGRLHRTHAHKKEVVIYDYVDNQVAMLAKMAEKRLRGYSKIGYVLK
;
A
#
# COMPACT_ATOMS: atom_id res chain seq x y z
N ILE A 1 -6.23 -16.32 -23.68
CA ILE A 1 -7.67 -16.44 -24.10
C ILE A 1 -7.78 -17.00 -25.52
N ARG A 2 -6.90 -16.62 -26.49
CA ARG A 2 -6.97 -17.17 -27.89
C ARG A 2 -6.94 -18.69 -27.97
N ALA A 3 -6.31 -19.40 -27.04
CA ALA A 3 -6.27 -20.86 -26.96
C ALA A 3 -7.44 -21.46 -26.15
N CYS A 4 -8.29 -20.64 -25.55
CA CYS A 4 -9.39 -21.10 -24.72
C CYS A 4 -10.66 -21.30 -25.58
N LYS A 5 -11.23 -22.49 -25.55
CA LYS A 5 -12.49 -22.85 -26.25
C LYS A 5 -13.74 -22.54 -25.40
N ALA A 6 -13.65 -21.71 -24.37
CA ALA A 6 -14.77 -21.36 -23.50
C ALA A 6 -15.84 -20.60 -24.29
N LYS A 7 -17.09 -21.00 -24.15
CA LYS A 7 -18.25 -20.30 -24.72
C LYS A 7 -18.50 -18.96 -24.08
N TYR A 8 -18.16 -18.82 -22.78
CA TYR A 8 -18.36 -17.59 -22.00
C TYR A 8 -17.04 -17.18 -21.35
N VAL A 9 -16.74 -15.89 -21.37
CA VAL A 9 -15.56 -15.30 -20.74
C VAL A 9 -16.01 -14.23 -19.77
N LEU A 10 -15.63 -14.36 -18.49
CA LEU A 10 -15.87 -13.37 -17.46
C LEU A 10 -14.55 -12.73 -17.02
N GLY A 11 -14.40 -11.43 -17.25
CA GLY A 11 -13.28 -10.63 -16.76
C GLY A 11 -13.62 -9.95 -15.44
N LEU A 12 -12.86 -10.22 -14.38
CA LEU A 12 -12.98 -9.56 -13.08
C LEU A 12 -11.70 -8.76 -12.80
N THR A 13 -11.83 -7.49 -12.48
CA THR A 13 -10.69 -6.63 -12.15
C THR A 13 -11.10 -5.51 -11.21
N ALA A 14 -10.22 -5.16 -10.27
CA ALA A 14 -10.36 -3.96 -9.45
C ALA A 14 -10.06 -2.67 -10.24
N THR A 15 -9.31 -2.78 -11.35
CA THR A 15 -8.87 -1.64 -12.16
C THR A 15 -8.92 -2.02 -13.63
N ALA A 16 -10.02 -1.67 -14.32
CA ALA A 16 -10.17 -1.94 -15.75
C ALA A 16 -9.23 -1.10 -16.64
N THR A 17 -8.73 0.01 -16.12
CA THR A 17 -7.80 0.90 -16.82
C THR A 17 -6.36 0.51 -16.50
N ARG A 18 -5.55 0.25 -17.52
CA ARG A 18 -4.13 -0.10 -17.40
C ARG A 18 -3.26 1.18 -17.44
N LYS A 19 -2.16 1.17 -16.69
CA LYS A 19 -1.19 2.27 -16.66
C LYS A 19 -0.50 2.47 -18.02
N ASP A 20 -0.29 1.38 -18.76
CA ASP A 20 0.36 1.36 -20.08
C ASP A 20 -0.59 1.73 -21.25
N GLY A 21 -1.84 2.05 -20.98
CA GLY A 21 -2.84 2.40 -22.00
C GLY A 21 -3.43 1.22 -22.78
N HIS A 22 -2.92 -0.02 -22.61
CA HIS A 22 -3.38 -1.19 -23.36
C HIS A 22 -4.67 -1.83 -22.79
N HIS A 23 -5.48 -1.08 -22.04
CA HIS A 23 -6.78 -1.58 -21.56
C HIS A 23 -7.79 -1.92 -22.66
N PRO A 24 -7.77 -1.34 -23.90
CA PRO A 24 -8.68 -1.78 -24.95
C PRO A 24 -8.56 -3.27 -25.27
N ILE A 25 -7.38 -3.88 -25.12
CA ILE A 25 -7.18 -5.32 -25.34
C ILE A 25 -8.06 -6.15 -24.39
N ILE A 26 -8.31 -5.70 -23.18
CA ILE A 26 -9.20 -6.35 -22.21
C ILE A 26 -10.63 -6.37 -22.76
N PHE A 27 -11.09 -5.22 -23.30
CA PHE A 27 -12.44 -5.12 -23.88
C PHE A 27 -12.61 -5.95 -25.14
N MET A 28 -11.57 -6.06 -25.95
CA MET A 28 -11.59 -6.94 -27.15
C MET A 28 -11.71 -8.42 -26.77
N GLN A 29 -11.19 -8.84 -25.61
CA GLN A 29 -11.20 -10.23 -25.15
C GLN A 29 -12.41 -10.59 -24.28
N CYS A 30 -12.87 -9.66 -23.43
CA CYS A 30 -13.90 -9.90 -22.43
C CYS A 30 -15.20 -9.14 -22.71
N GLY A 31 -15.23 -8.32 -23.76
CA GLY A 31 -16.35 -7.43 -24.05
C GLY A 31 -16.38 -6.17 -23.16
N PRO A 32 -17.41 -5.33 -23.29
CA PRO A 32 -17.52 -4.10 -22.53
C PRO A 32 -17.77 -4.34 -21.04
N ILE A 33 -17.49 -3.32 -20.21
CA ILE A 33 -17.79 -3.37 -18.77
C ILE A 33 -19.31 -3.52 -18.59
N ARG A 34 -19.75 -4.62 -18.03
CA ARG A 34 -21.16 -4.91 -17.74
C ARG A 34 -21.61 -4.38 -16.38
N TYR A 35 -20.70 -4.41 -15.41
CA TYR A 35 -20.99 -3.93 -14.06
C TYR A 35 -19.76 -3.26 -13.45
N LYS A 36 -19.96 -2.16 -12.75
CA LYS A 36 -18.91 -1.44 -12.04
C LYS A 36 -19.37 -1.13 -10.62
N VAL A 37 -18.64 -1.64 -9.65
CA VAL A 37 -18.87 -1.32 -8.24
C VAL A 37 -18.41 0.11 -7.95
N ASP A 38 -19.27 0.91 -7.35
CA ASP A 38 -18.91 2.24 -6.85
C ASP A 38 -18.16 2.08 -5.51
N ALA A 39 -16.86 2.35 -5.53
CA ALA A 39 -16.00 2.19 -4.37
C ALA A 39 -16.42 3.09 -3.19
N LYS A 40 -16.96 4.30 -3.46
CA LYS A 40 -17.44 5.22 -2.44
C LYS A 40 -18.71 4.70 -1.77
N LYS A 41 -19.67 4.20 -2.56
CA LYS A 41 -20.88 3.56 -2.01
C LYS A 41 -20.53 2.30 -1.19
N GLN A 42 -19.58 1.49 -1.67
CA GLN A 42 -19.09 0.32 -0.93
C GLN A 42 -18.40 0.70 0.39
N ALA A 43 -17.69 1.82 0.43
CA ALA A 43 -17.07 2.31 1.66
C ALA A 43 -18.12 2.64 2.73
N LEU A 44 -19.25 3.23 2.34
CA LEU A 44 -20.34 3.56 3.25
C LEU A 44 -21.08 2.32 3.82
N LEU A 45 -21.04 1.20 3.11
CA LEU A 45 -21.65 -0.06 3.55
C LEU A 45 -20.76 -0.88 4.48
N ARG A 46 -19.50 -0.52 4.65
CA ARG A 46 -18.58 -1.25 5.53
C ARG A 46 -18.78 -0.85 6.99
N PRO A 47 -18.59 -1.79 7.94
CA PRO A 47 -18.80 -1.53 9.37
C PRO A 47 -17.65 -0.77 10.04
N PHE A 48 -16.81 -0.06 9.29
CA PHE A 48 -15.67 0.69 9.79
C PHE A 48 -15.44 1.98 8.99
N ASN A 49 -14.89 2.97 9.65
CA ASN A 49 -14.56 4.26 9.05
C ASN A 49 -13.29 4.19 8.19
N HIS A 50 -13.19 5.04 7.17
CA HIS A 50 -12.04 5.14 6.28
C HIS A 50 -11.39 6.51 6.45
N LYS A 51 -10.16 6.56 6.97
CA LYS A 51 -9.43 7.80 7.26
C LYS A 51 -8.08 7.84 6.55
N VAL A 52 -7.67 9.04 6.15
CA VAL A 52 -6.30 9.33 5.73
C VAL A 52 -5.71 10.36 6.66
N VAL A 53 -4.55 10.07 7.21
CA VAL A 53 -3.73 10.99 7.99
C VAL A 53 -2.58 11.46 7.11
N LEU A 54 -2.55 12.76 6.82
CA LEU A 54 -1.46 13.35 6.03
C LEU A 54 -0.34 13.78 6.96
N LYS A 55 0.88 13.33 6.68
CA LYS A 55 2.10 13.68 7.42
C LYS A 55 3.07 14.41 6.50
N ASN A 56 3.33 15.68 6.79
CA ASN A 56 4.37 16.42 6.09
C ASN A 56 5.74 16.02 6.65
N THR A 57 6.64 15.53 5.80
CA THR A 57 7.94 14.99 6.23
C THR A 57 9.03 16.05 6.33
N GLY A 58 8.87 17.18 5.63
CA GLY A 58 9.93 18.18 5.47
C GLY A 58 11.12 17.68 4.61
N PHE A 59 10.99 16.53 3.95
CA PHE A 59 12.03 16.02 3.05
C PHE A 59 12.31 16.98 1.90
N SER A 60 13.58 17.27 1.68
CA SER A 60 14.09 18.05 0.55
C SER A 60 15.30 17.35 -0.08
N LEU A 61 15.48 17.53 -1.36
CA LEU A 61 16.66 16.97 -2.06
C LEU A 61 17.92 17.68 -1.57
N GLN A 62 18.93 16.92 -1.18
CA GLN A 62 20.21 17.47 -0.68
C GLN A 62 21.15 17.89 -1.80
N THR A 63 20.96 17.34 -2.99
CA THR A 63 21.82 17.60 -4.13
C THR A 63 21.32 18.83 -4.88
N ALA A 64 22.16 19.88 -4.95
CA ALA A 64 21.99 20.97 -5.91
C ALA A 64 22.25 20.39 -7.32
N ILE A 65 21.20 19.90 -7.95
CA ILE A 65 21.32 19.19 -9.24
C ILE A 65 21.11 20.21 -10.33
N GLU A 66 22.13 20.47 -11.10
CA GLU A 66 22.04 21.22 -12.38
C GLU A 66 21.08 20.54 -13.37
N GLN A 67 20.78 19.26 -13.17
CA GLN A 67 19.83 18.48 -13.94
C GLN A 67 18.69 17.95 -13.05
N LYS A 68 17.46 17.85 -13.61
CA LYS A 68 16.30 17.29 -12.90
C LYS A 68 16.56 15.84 -12.47
N PRO A 69 16.49 15.52 -11.16
CA PRO A 69 16.79 14.18 -10.67
C PRO A 69 15.81 13.15 -11.24
N SER A 70 16.31 11.98 -11.54
CA SER A 70 15.47 10.84 -11.90
C SER A 70 14.64 10.38 -10.70
N ILE A 71 13.50 9.76 -10.95
CA ILE A 71 12.65 9.22 -9.89
C ILE A 71 13.40 8.18 -9.03
N SER A 72 14.35 7.44 -9.62
CA SER A 72 15.15 6.45 -8.90
C SER A 72 16.11 7.10 -7.91
N GLN A 73 16.73 8.22 -8.28
CA GLN A 73 17.58 9.01 -7.38
C GLN A 73 16.77 9.60 -6.23
N ILE A 74 15.60 10.20 -6.52
CA ILE A 74 14.69 10.72 -5.50
C ILE A 74 14.31 9.61 -4.52
N TYR A 75 13.97 8.42 -5.01
CA TYR A 75 13.60 7.28 -4.15
C TYR A 75 14.78 6.80 -3.29
N SER A 76 16.01 6.84 -3.82
CA SER A 76 17.19 6.52 -3.03
C SER A 76 17.41 7.53 -1.90
N GLU A 77 17.25 8.83 -2.15
CA GLU A 77 17.35 9.85 -1.11
C GLU A 77 16.24 9.72 -0.05
N ILE A 78 14.99 9.46 -0.46
CA ILE A 78 13.87 9.20 0.45
C ILE A 78 14.16 8.03 1.40
N THR A 79 14.70 6.92 0.88
CA THR A 79 14.98 5.74 1.70
C THR A 79 16.09 5.98 2.72
N ASN A 80 16.99 6.92 2.44
CA ASN A 80 18.12 7.26 3.30
C ASN A 80 17.87 8.48 4.21
N ASP A 81 16.71 9.14 4.11
CA ASP A 81 16.38 10.28 4.96
C ASP A 81 16.04 9.83 6.39
N GLY A 82 16.98 10.07 7.31
CA GLY A 82 16.84 9.63 8.70
C GLY A 82 15.71 10.33 9.46
N LYS A 83 15.40 11.61 9.16
CA LYS A 83 14.33 12.35 9.82
C LYS A 83 12.95 11.79 9.39
N ARG A 84 12.80 11.59 8.10
CA ARG A 84 11.60 11.00 7.51
C ARG A 84 11.35 9.59 8.03
N ASN A 85 12.35 8.76 8.05
CA ASN A 85 12.27 7.39 8.54
C ASN A 85 11.94 7.32 10.02
N ARG A 86 12.48 8.20 10.83
CA ARG A 86 12.15 8.31 12.27
C ARG A 86 10.68 8.68 12.46
N LEU A 87 10.17 9.66 11.74
CA LEU A 87 8.75 10.03 11.78
C LEU A 87 7.84 8.85 11.47
N ILE A 88 8.18 8.06 10.43
CA ILE A 88 7.43 6.86 10.06
C ILE A 88 7.44 5.83 11.19
N ILE A 89 8.60 5.57 11.77
CA ILE A 89 8.77 4.60 12.86
C ILE A 89 7.96 5.02 14.09
N GLU A 90 7.99 6.28 14.47
CA GLU A 90 7.22 6.82 15.59
C GLU A 90 5.71 6.62 15.39
N ASP A 91 5.21 6.92 14.19
CA ASP A 91 3.81 6.70 13.83
C ASP A 91 3.43 5.20 13.87
N VAL A 92 4.31 4.31 13.38
CA VAL A 92 4.11 2.85 13.43
C VAL A 92 4.05 2.35 14.86
N LEU A 93 5.00 2.75 15.70
CA LEU A 93 5.03 2.34 17.11
C LEU A 93 3.80 2.86 17.88
N GLN A 94 3.37 4.09 17.59
CA GLN A 94 2.14 4.63 18.16
C GLN A 94 0.89 3.84 17.73
N SER A 95 0.84 3.43 16.46
CA SER A 95 -0.23 2.57 15.91
C SER A 95 -0.26 1.20 16.60
N LEU A 96 0.90 0.55 16.80
CA LEU A 96 1.00 -0.71 17.52
C LEU A 96 0.50 -0.59 18.97
N LYS A 97 0.90 0.47 19.69
CA LYS A 97 0.41 0.75 21.05
C LYS A 97 -1.10 0.93 21.12
N SER A 98 -1.72 1.40 20.04
CA SER A 98 -3.18 1.53 19.93
C SER A 98 -3.88 0.22 19.53
N GLY A 99 -3.15 -0.89 19.43
CA GLY A 99 -3.69 -2.21 19.06
C GLY A 99 -3.99 -2.39 17.58
N SER A 100 -3.46 -1.53 16.70
CA SER A 100 -3.64 -1.65 15.26
C SER A 100 -2.80 -2.78 14.67
N SER A 101 -3.18 -3.23 13.48
CA SER A 101 -2.46 -4.20 12.66
C SER A 101 -1.84 -3.51 11.42
N PRO A 102 -0.64 -2.92 11.55
CA PRO A 102 -0.04 -2.09 10.52
C PRO A 102 0.60 -2.89 9.38
N LEU A 103 0.45 -2.33 8.18
CA LEU A 103 1.18 -2.69 6.98
C LEU A 103 2.07 -1.50 6.56
N ILE A 104 3.38 -1.69 6.57
CA ILE A 104 4.34 -0.74 6.01
C ILE A 104 4.59 -1.11 4.55
N LEU A 105 4.30 -0.18 3.65
CA LEU A 105 4.45 -0.40 2.22
C LEU A 105 5.58 0.44 1.66
N THR A 106 6.60 -0.22 1.16
CA THR A 106 7.73 0.40 0.47
C THR A 106 7.90 -0.11 -0.95
N GLN A 107 8.79 0.48 -1.74
CA GLN A 107 9.17 0.02 -3.08
C GLN A 107 10.61 -0.49 -3.16
N ARG A 108 11.38 -0.36 -2.08
CA ARG A 108 12.80 -0.72 -2.01
C ARG A 108 13.04 -1.79 -0.96
N LYS A 109 13.82 -2.80 -1.31
CA LYS A 109 14.19 -3.90 -0.38
C LYS A 109 15.05 -3.39 0.76
N GLU A 110 15.95 -2.48 0.47
CA GLU A 110 16.83 -1.84 1.45
C GLU A 110 16.02 -1.07 2.50
N HIS A 111 14.97 -0.38 2.07
CA HIS A 111 14.06 0.34 2.97
C HIS A 111 13.23 -0.62 3.83
N ALA A 112 12.81 -1.78 3.26
CA ALA A 112 12.15 -2.81 4.04
C ALA A 112 13.08 -3.41 5.11
N ALA A 113 14.33 -3.68 4.77
CA ALA A 113 15.35 -4.18 5.70
C ALA A 113 15.64 -3.17 6.82
N PHE A 114 15.70 -1.88 6.50
CA PHE A 114 15.86 -0.82 7.50
C PHE A 114 14.72 -0.83 8.53
N PHE A 115 13.47 -0.89 8.08
CA PHE A 115 12.32 -0.96 9.00
C PHE A 115 12.31 -2.26 9.79
N GLU A 116 12.66 -3.40 9.19
CA GLU A 116 12.77 -4.68 9.88
C GLU A 116 13.77 -4.59 11.03
N GLN A 117 14.99 -4.16 10.75
CA GLN A 117 16.06 -4.05 11.73
C GLN A 117 15.66 -3.15 12.91
N TYR A 118 15.01 -2.03 12.64
CA TYR A 118 14.62 -1.11 13.69
C TYR A 118 13.43 -1.61 14.50
N LEU A 119 12.36 -2.04 13.83
CA LEU A 119 11.11 -2.44 14.50
C LEU A 119 11.22 -3.76 15.25
N SER A 120 12.13 -4.64 14.87
CA SER A 120 12.41 -5.89 15.61
C SER A 120 12.94 -5.67 17.03
N GLN A 121 13.38 -4.46 17.36
CA GLN A 121 13.78 -4.08 18.72
C GLN A 121 12.57 -3.78 19.63
N PHE A 122 11.40 -3.47 19.05
CA PHE A 122 10.22 -3.02 19.77
C PHE A 122 9.00 -3.92 19.57
N CYS A 123 8.92 -4.67 18.48
CA CYS A 123 7.81 -5.55 18.16
C CYS A 123 8.30 -6.97 17.93
N ARG A 124 7.71 -7.95 18.64
CA ARG A 124 8.07 -9.36 18.55
C ARG A 124 7.80 -9.96 17.17
N ASN A 125 6.69 -9.58 16.55
CA ASN A 125 6.23 -10.17 15.31
C ASN A 125 6.40 -9.20 14.13
N VAL A 126 7.63 -9.04 13.65
CA VAL A 126 7.95 -8.35 12.40
C VAL A 126 7.98 -9.36 11.25
N ILE A 127 7.18 -9.10 10.20
CA ILE A 127 7.04 -10.00 9.06
C ILE A 127 7.38 -9.23 7.79
N VAL A 128 8.40 -9.70 7.06
CA VAL A 128 8.90 -9.03 5.85
C VAL A 128 8.54 -9.82 4.60
N MET A 129 7.85 -9.15 3.69
CA MET A 129 7.35 -9.69 2.43
C MET A 129 7.87 -8.87 1.25
N VAL A 130 8.95 -9.34 0.64
CA VAL A 130 9.60 -8.66 -0.49
C VAL A 130 9.53 -9.49 -1.77
N GLY A 131 9.48 -8.81 -2.91
CA GLY A 131 9.47 -9.48 -4.20
C GLY A 131 10.73 -10.34 -4.43
N GLY A 132 10.57 -11.47 -5.16
CA GLY A 132 11.67 -12.40 -5.47
C GLY A 132 11.94 -13.46 -4.39
N GLN A 133 11.13 -13.53 -3.33
CA GLN A 133 11.19 -14.65 -2.38
C GLN A 133 10.70 -15.95 -3.04
N ASN A 134 11.38 -17.06 -2.74
CA ASN A 134 11.02 -18.38 -3.24
C ASN A 134 9.73 -18.93 -2.58
N THR A 135 9.16 -19.97 -3.16
CA THR A 135 7.91 -20.59 -2.71
C THR A 135 7.99 -21.08 -1.26
N LYS A 136 9.15 -21.63 -0.85
CA LYS A 136 9.38 -22.10 0.53
C LYS A 136 9.26 -20.95 1.53
N LYS A 137 9.93 -19.83 1.26
CA LYS A 137 9.86 -18.64 2.12
C LYS A 137 8.46 -18.04 2.22
N ARG A 138 7.73 -18.05 1.10
CA ARG A 138 6.31 -17.60 1.08
C ARG A 138 5.42 -18.49 1.94
N ALA A 139 5.63 -19.82 1.92
CA ALA A 139 4.91 -20.78 2.75
C ALA A 139 5.22 -20.57 4.25
N GLU A 140 6.49 -20.36 4.60
CA GLU A 140 6.92 -20.05 5.97
C GLU A 140 6.26 -18.76 6.50
N ILE A 141 6.22 -17.71 5.68
CA ILE A 141 5.56 -16.44 6.03
C ILE A 141 4.06 -16.66 6.27
N LYS A 142 3.41 -17.42 5.39
CA LYS A 142 1.98 -17.74 5.53
C LYS A 142 1.71 -18.49 6.84
N LEU A 143 2.50 -19.53 7.13
CA LEU A 143 2.38 -20.28 8.37
C LEU A 143 2.60 -19.37 9.59
N LYS A 144 3.62 -18.52 9.57
CA LYS A 144 3.89 -17.55 10.64
C LYS A 144 2.71 -16.62 10.87
N LEU A 145 2.07 -16.13 9.79
CA LEU A 145 0.88 -15.28 9.88
C LEU A 145 -0.33 -16.01 10.50
N GLU A 146 -0.50 -17.30 10.20
CA GLU A 146 -1.57 -18.13 10.71
C GLU A 146 -1.38 -18.52 12.19
N THR A 147 -0.13 -18.59 12.66
CA THR A 147 0.20 -18.97 14.06
C THR A 147 0.16 -17.80 15.04
N ILE A 148 0.27 -16.55 14.57
CA ILE A 148 0.21 -15.37 15.44
C ILE A 148 -1.24 -15.12 15.86
N SER A 149 -1.49 -15.14 17.18
CA SER A 149 -2.79 -14.87 17.75
C SER A 149 -3.32 -13.49 17.38
N ASP A 150 -4.64 -13.34 17.30
CA ASP A 150 -5.29 -12.05 17.03
C ASP A 150 -5.03 -10.99 18.11
N CYS A 151 -4.69 -11.41 19.31
CA CYS A 151 -4.35 -10.53 20.43
C CYS A 151 -2.87 -10.13 20.46
N GLU A 152 -2.02 -10.78 19.67
CA GLU A 152 -0.61 -10.45 19.62
C GLU A 152 -0.33 -9.30 18.64
N GLU A 153 0.55 -8.39 19.06
CA GLU A 153 1.03 -7.34 18.17
C GLU A 153 1.86 -7.91 17.03
N ARG A 154 1.71 -7.32 15.86
CA ARG A 154 2.52 -7.65 14.69
C ARG A 154 2.58 -6.47 13.73
N VAL A 155 3.66 -6.37 12.99
CA VAL A 155 3.82 -5.44 11.88
C VAL A 155 4.22 -6.20 10.62
N ILE A 156 3.59 -5.85 9.51
CA ILE A 156 3.93 -6.39 8.19
C ILE A 156 4.66 -5.31 7.41
N ILE A 157 5.82 -5.66 6.86
CA ILE A 157 6.61 -4.79 5.98
C ILE A 157 6.62 -5.45 4.61
N ALA A 158 6.13 -4.75 3.59
CA ALA A 158 6.01 -5.36 2.28
C ALA A 158 6.46 -4.42 1.15
N THR A 159 6.94 -5.02 0.05
CA THR A 159 7.10 -4.30 -1.20
C THR A 159 5.83 -4.39 -2.04
N GLY A 160 5.57 -3.33 -2.85
CA GLY A 160 4.35 -3.23 -3.63
C GLY A 160 4.12 -4.39 -4.60
N SER A 161 5.19 -5.00 -5.13
CA SER A 161 5.10 -6.20 -5.98
C SER A 161 4.52 -7.40 -5.25
N TYR A 162 4.88 -7.62 -3.98
CA TYR A 162 4.37 -8.75 -3.20
C TYR A 162 2.88 -8.58 -2.84
N ILE A 163 2.48 -7.38 -2.41
CA ILE A 163 1.08 -7.09 -2.05
C ILE A 163 0.12 -7.26 -3.23
N GLY A 164 0.59 -7.06 -4.47
CA GLY A 164 -0.20 -7.27 -5.68
C GLY A 164 -0.55 -8.75 -5.96
N GLU A 165 0.24 -9.70 -5.46
CA GLU A 165 0.18 -11.12 -5.82
C GLU A 165 -0.59 -12.00 -4.82
N GLY A 166 -1.86 -11.69 -4.56
CA GLY A 166 -2.75 -12.59 -3.81
C GLY A 166 -2.58 -12.59 -2.29
N PHE A 167 -1.80 -11.67 -1.72
CA PHE A 167 -1.73 -11.50 -0.27
C PHE A 167 -3.08 -11.05 0.29
N ASP A 168 -3.58 -11.74 1.29
CA ASP A 168 -4.84 -11.45 1.97
C ASP A 168 -4.70 -11.65 3.48
N ASP A 169 -4.94 -10.57 4.24
CA ASP A 169 -4.93 -10.58 5.69
C ASP A 169 -6.06 -9.70 6.22
N LYS A 170 -7.02 -10.33 6.89
CA LYS A 170 -8.23 -9.67 7.38
C LYS A 170 -7.98 -8.71 8.54
N ARG A 171 -6.91 -8.91 9.31
CA ARG A 171 -6.58 -8.06 10.46
C ARG A 171 -6.06 -6.68 10.08
N LEU A 172 -5.47 -6.52 8.89
CA LEU A 172 -4.88 -5.24 8.48
C LEU A 172 -5.90 -4.11 8.53
N ASP A 173 -5.60 -3.09 9.32
CA ASP A 173 -6.42 -1.90 9.50
C ASP A 173 -5.66 -0.60 9.23
N THR A 174 -4.34 -0.62 9.29
CA THR A 174 -3.50 0.57 9.12
C THR A 174 -2.46 0.38 8.03
N LEU A 175 -2.38 1.31 7.08
CA LEU A 175 -1.40 1.33 6.00
C LEU A 175 -0.46 2.52 6.15
N PHE A 176 0.83 2.26 6.21
CA PHE A 176 1.89 3.26 6.14
C PHE A 176 2.45 3.31 4.73
N LEU A 177 2.08 4.34 3.97
CA LEU A 177 2.52 4.55 2.60
C LEU A 177 3.86 5.28 2.59
N THR A 178 4.95 4.53 2.80
CA THR A 178 6.28 5.11 3.02
C THR A 178 6.98 5.61 1.76
N MET A 179 6.49 5.20 0.59
CA MET A 179 7.05 5.64 -0.70
C MET A 179 5.96 6.30 -1.55
N PRO A 180 6.29 7.37 -2.29
CA PRO A 180 5.32 8.06 -3.11
C PRO A 180 4.84 7.20 -4.27
N ILE A 181 3.52 7.12 -4.44
CA ILE A 181 2.85 6.54 -5.59
C ILE A 181 1.95 7.59 -6.24
N SER A 182 1.75 7.50 -7.54
CA SER A 182 0.88 8.44 -8.27
C SER A 182 -0.27 7.76 -9.02
N TRP A 183 -0.21 6.44 -9.17
CA TRP A 183 -1.20 5.67 -9.91
C TRP A 183 -2.41 5.32 -9.05
N HIS A 184 -3.59 5.82 -9.44
CA HIS A 184 -4.85 5.57 -8.72
C HIS A 184 -5.16 4.07 -8.57
N GLY A 185 -4.93 3.26 -9.60
CA GLY A 185 -5.12 1.81 -9.55
C GLY A 185 -4.28 1.13 -8.47
N THR A 186 -3.01 1.52 -8.33
CA THR A 186 -2.12 1.03 -7.29
C THR A 186 -2.63 1.41 -5.89
N LEU A 187 -3.05 2.67 -5.71
CA LEU A 187 -3.64 3.13 -4.46
C LEU A 187 -4.89 2.31 -4.09
N THR A 188 -5.78 2.10 -5.05
CA THR A 188 -7.02 1.31 -4.85
C THR A 188 -6.70 -0.14 -4.47
N GLN A 189 -5.69 -0.76 -5.09
CA GLN A 189 -5.25 -2.12 -4.75
C GLN A 189 -4.73 -2.20 -3.31
N TYR A 190 -3.88 -1.27 -2.90
CA TYR A 190 -3.30 -1.26 -1.56
C TYR A 190 -4.35 -0.97 -0.49
N ALA A 191 -5.17 0.06 -0.68
CA ALA A 191 -6.27 0.37 0.21
C ALA A 191 -7.27 -0.80 0.30
N GLY A 192 -7.51 -1.50 -0.81
CA GLY A 192 -8.39 -2.67 -0.87
C GLY A 192 -7.97 -3.81 0.06
N ARG A 193 -6.67 -3.93 0.37
CA ARG A 193 -6.17 -4.94 1.33
C ARG A 193 -6.65 -4.69 2.75
N LEU A 194 -6.91 -3.45 3.11
CA LEU A 194 -7.45 -3.08 4.43
C LEU A 194 -8.97 -3.29 4.53
N HIS A 195 -9.66 -3.45 3.41
CA HIS A 195 -11.13 -3.46 3.37
C HIS A 195 -11.76 -4.80 3.73
N ARG A 196 -10.97 -5.81 4.10
CA ARG A 196 -11.51 -7.07 4.63
C ARG A 196 -12.15 -6.86 5.99
N THR A 197 -13.31 -7.43 6.20
CA THR A 197 -14.01 -7.37 7.49
C THR A 197 -13.30 -8.25 8.53
N HIS A 198 -13.16 -7.72 9.74
CA HIS A 198 -12.63 -8.43 10.89
C HIS A 198 -13.40 -7.97 12.15
N ALA A 199 -13.61 -8.85 13.12
CA ALA A 199 -14.47 -8.59 14.27
C ALA A 199 -14.06 -7.35 15.09
N HIS A 200 -12.77 -7.09 15.21
CA HIS A 200 -12.25 -5.97 16.01
C HIS A 200 -11.98 -4.69 15.21
N LYS A 201 -12.22 -4.70 13.89
CA LYS A 201 -11.92 -3.56 13.03
C LYS A 201 -13.01 -2.49 13.12
N LYS A 202 -12.66 -1.34 13.71
CA LYS A 202 -13.54 -0.17 13.84
C LYS A 202 -13.24 0.93 12.83
N GLU A 203 -12.00 1.00 12.39
CA GLU A 203 -11.56 1.97 11.38
C GLU A 203 -10.43 1.41 10.53
N VAL A 204 -10.25 2.02 9.37
CA VAL A 204 -9.13 1.77 8.48
C VAL A 204 -8.42 3.09 8.24
N VAL A 205 -7.12 3.11 8.52
CA VAL A 205 -6.31 4.34 8.48
C VAL A 205 -5.18 4.18 7.46
N ILE A 206 -5.00 5.20 6.62
CA ILE A 206 -3.83 5.31 5.75
C ILE A 206 -3.01 6.50 6.23
N TYR A 207 -1.75 6.28 6.60
CA TYR A 207 -0.76 7.30 6.81
C TYR A 207 -0.06 7.58 5.48
N ASP A 208 -0.23 8.79 4.97
CA ASP A 208 0.37 9.24 3.71
C ASP A 208 1.43 10.29 4.00
N TYR A 209 2.69 9.96 3.73
CA TYR A 209 3.84 10.83 3.95
C TYR A 209 4.05 11.71 2.73
N VAL A 210 3.86 13.02 2.92
CA VAL A 210 3.85 14.02 1.87
C VAL A 210 5.15 14.83 1.89
N ASP A 211 5.86 14.79 0.77
CA ASP A 211 7.17 15.42 0.58
C ASP A 211 7.01 16.69 -0.29
N ASN A 212 6.38 17.73 0.26
CA ASN A 212 5.94 18.92 -0.49
C ASN A 212 7.09 19.79 -1.04
N GLN A 213 8.30 19.69 -0.48
CA GLN A 213 9.44 20.49 -0.92
C GLN A 213 10.03 20.00 -2.26
N VAL A 214 9.62 18.83 -2.72
CA VAL A 214 10.02 18.29 -4.02
C VAL A 214 8.83 18.34 -4.99
N ALA A 215 8.88 19.21 -5.98
CA ALA A 215 7.76 19.49 -6.89
C ALA A 215 7.16 18.23 -7.56
N MET A 216 8.00 17.25 -7.91
CA MET A 216 7.54 15.98 -8.46
C MET A 216 6.71 15.20 -7.43
N LEU A 217 7.16 15.13 -6.19
CA LEU A 217 6.49 14.39 -5.11
C LEU A 217 5.21 15.08 -4.66
N ALA A 218 5.20 16.41 -4.64
CA ALA A 218 3.99 17.21 -4.40
C ALA A 218 2.89 16.90 -5.41
N LYS A 219 3.21 16.88 -6.72
CA LYS A 219 2.27 16.46 -7.78
C LYS A 219 1.78 15.02 -7.62
N MET A 220 2.62 14.11 -7.14
CA MET A 220 2.21 12.73 -6.83
C MET A 220 1.24 12.68 -5.65
N ALA A 221 1.50 13.49 -4.60
CA ALA A 221 0.60 13.61 -3.45
C ALA A 221 -0.78 14.15 -3.85
N GLU A 222 -0.86 15.22 -4.65
CA GLU A 222 -2.14 15.73 -5.16
C GLU A 222 -2.97 14.67 -5.90
N LYS A 223 -2.31 13.80 -6.69
CA LYS A 223 -3.00 12.70 -7.38
C LYS A 223 -3.55 11.69 -6.38
N ARG A 224 -2.80 11.38 -5.29
CA ARG A 224 -3.27 10.50 -4.22
C ARG A 224 -4.46 11.10 -3.48
N LEU A 225 -4.41 12.39 -3.14
CA LEU A 225 -5.51 13.09 -2.46
C LEU A 225 -6.83 12.97 -3.23
N ARG A 226 -6.80 13.21 -4.54
CA ARG A 226 -7.97 12.98 -5.42
C ARG A 226 -8.38 11.50 -5.46
N GLY A 227 -7.43 10.59 -5.34
CA GLY A 227 -7.66 9.15 -5.29
C GLY A 227 -8.40 8.71 -4.02
N TYR A 228 -8.01 9.21 -2.86
CA TYR A 228 -8.63 8.90 -1.57
C TYR A 228 -10.13 9.24 -1.54
N SER A 229 -10.49 10.43 -1.98
CA SER A 229 -11.89 10.86 -2.06
C SER A 229 -12.74 9.94 -2.96
N LYS A 230 -12.15 9.42 -4.06
CA LYS A 230 -12.84 8.50 -4.99
C LYS A 230 -13.11 7.12 -4.38
N ILE A 231 -12.29 6.68 -3.43
CA ILE A 231 -12.45 5.39 -2.77
C ILE A 231 -13.12 5.49 -1.38
N GLY A 232 -13.64 6.67 -1.04
CA GLY A 232 -14.45 6.89 0.15
C GLY A 232 -13.67 7.14 1.44
N TYR A 233 -12.39 7.53 1.35
CA TYR A 233 -11.61 7.94 2.51
C TYR A 233 -11.81 9.42 2.83
N VAL A 234 -11.85 9.75 4.13
CA VAL A 234 -11.93 11.11 4.66
C VAL A 234 -10.55 11.55 5.08
N LEU A 235 -10.15 12.74 4.66
CA LEU A 235 -8.90 13.38 5.08
C LEU A 235 -9.05 13.91 6.52
N LYS A 236 -8.02 13.67 7.33
CA LYS A 236 -7.93 14.15 8.71
C LYS A 236 -6.67 14.99 8.89
#